data_31e55085e6552faac17cd1b411abd833
#
_entry.id   31e55085e6552faac17cd1b411abd833
#
_cell.length_a   1.000
_cell.length_b   1.000
_cell.length_c   1.000
_cell.angle_alpha   90.00
_cell.angle_beta   90.00
_cell.angle_gamma   90.00
#
_symmetry.space_group_name_H-M   'P 1'
#
loop_
_entity.id
_entity.type
_entity.pdbx_description
1 polymer ?
#
loop_
_entity_poly.entity_id
_entity_poly.type
_entity_poly.pdbx_seq_one_letter_code
_entity_poly.pdbx_strand_id
1 'polypeptide(L)'
;MTPHRRIDRWIRDNPARVDAGLAAALWFTCAVLPAFSGGPYGAAAFAVSTLQLVPLAWRRSRPGTSAAAVVAGHLLQLALVPILLPSQVAVPVTVYALAAYGRRRQSFAGLGTGLAGAVLATGRYVVFEGTAPASAAMTLLAMSLAVLVAWTFGDLHRTRLTATRALEDRAHRLEIERQQERDLAA
;
A
#
# COMPACT_ATOMS: atom_id res chain seq x y z
N MET A 1 24.63 17.95 -14.31
CA MET A 1 23.38 17.39 -13.73
C MET A 1 23.75 16.59 -12.48
N THR A 2 23.24 16.96 -11.32
CA THR A 2 23.51 16.25 -10.06
C THR A 2 22.92 14.83 -10.10
N PRO A 3 23.59 13.80 -9.56
CA PRO A 3 23.15 12.41 -9.59
C PRO A 3 21.72 12.21 -9.05
N HIS A 4 21.30 12.98 -8.05
CA HIS A 4 19.95 12.95 -7.50
C HIS A 4 18.86 13.26 -8.54
N ARG A 5 19.04 14.24 -9.42
CA ARG A 5 18.04 14.58 -10.46
C ARG A 5 17.86 13.49 -11.51
N ARG A 6 18.90 12.65 -11.75
CA ARG A 6 18.82 11.51 -12.65
C ARG A 6 18.02 10.37 -12.05
N ILE A 7 18.24 10.08 -10.76
CA ILE A 7 17.50 9.05 -9.99
C ILE A 7 16.03 9.44 -9.89
N ASP A 8 15.72 10.69 -9.51
CA ASP A 8 14.33 11.17 -9.38
C ASP A 8 13.57 11.12 -10.72
N ARG A 9 14.25 11.39 -11.82
CA ARG A 9 13.65 11.26 -13.17
C ARG A 9 13.38 9.79 -13.48
N TRP A 10 14.36 8.91 -13.28
CA TRP A 10 14.22 7.49 -13.56
C TRP A 10 13.08 6.84 -12.74
N ILE A 11 12.92 7.20 -11.45
CA ILE A 11 11.83 6.75 -10.58
C ILE A 11 10.47 7.18 -11.14
N ARG A 12 10.36 8.42 -11.61
CA ARG A 12 9.12 8.93 -12.22
C ARG A 12 8.79 8.27 -13.55
N ASP A 13 9.80 7.97 -14.35
CA ASP A 13 9.64 7.39 -15.68
C ASP A 13 9.40 5.86 -15.64
N ASN A 14 9.73 5.20 -14.51
CA ASN A 14 9.61 3.74 -14.35
C ASN A 14 8.80 3.31 -13.11
N PRO A 15 7.55 3.77 -12.93
CA PRO A 15 6.78 3.50 -11.70
C PRO A 15 6.53 2.00 -11.45
N ALA A 16 6.31 1.21 -12.50
CA ALA A 16 6.11 -0.24 -12.38
C ALA A 16 7.36 -0.98 -11.88
N ARG A 17 8.55 -0.56 -12.33
CA ARG A 17 9.82 -1.16 -11.86
C ARG A 17 10.10 -0.82 -10.40
N VAL A 18 9.77 0.41 -9.99
CA VAL A 18 9.90 0.83 -8.59
C VAL A 18 8.96 0.03 -7.68
N ASP A 19 7.70 -0.18 -8.10
CA ASP A 19 6.75 -0.97 -7.34
C ASP A 19 7.12 -2.46 -7.29
N ALA A 20 7.59 -3.02 -8.40
CA ALA A 20 8.11 -4.39 -8.43
C ALA A 20 9.36 -4.54 -7.53
N GLY A 21 10.28 -3.57 -7.55
CA GLY A 21 11.45 -3.56 -6.67
C GLY A 21 11.08 -3.49 -5.19
N LEU A 22 10.10 -2.64 -4.83
CA LEU A 22 9.60 -2.58 -3.45
C LEU A 22 8.93 -3.90 -3.03
N ALA A 23 8.06 -4.46 -3.89
CA ALA A 23 7.41 -5.74 -3.61
C ALA A 23 8.43 -6.87 -3.44
N ALA A 24 9.46 -6.92 -4.30
CA ALA A 24 10.54 -7.89 -4.22
C ALA A 24 11.38 -7.73 -2.93
N ALA A 25 11.70 -6.49 -2.54
CA ALA A 25 12.42 -6.22 -1.30
C ALA A 25 11.62 -6.64 -0.07
N LEU A 26 10.33 -6.29 -0.01
CA LEU A 26 9.44 -6.71 1.07
C LEU A 26 9.24 -8.22 1.09
N TRP A 27 9.10 -8.85 -0.08
CA TRP A 27 8.98 -10.29 -0.18
C TRP A 27 10.23 -11.00 0.33
N PHE A 28 11.41 -10.54 -0.07
CA PHE A 28 12.67 -11.10 0.40
C PHE A 28 12.82 -10.98 1.92
N THR A 29 12.55 -9.79 2.48
CA THR A 29 12.72 -9.54 3.91
C THR A 29 11.63 -10.15 4.78
N CYS A 30 10.39 -10.20 4.33
CA CYS A 30 9.24 -10.62 5.14
C CYS A 30 8.72 -12.02 4.83
N ALA A 31 9.14 -12.65 3.71
CA ALA A 31 8.74 -14.00 3.37
C ALA A 31 9.95 -14.94 3.30
N VAL A 32 10.99 -14.57 2.54
CA VAL A 32 12.17 -15.45 2.29
C VAL A 32 13.01 -15.58 3.54
N LEU A 33 13.46 -14.49 4.13
CA LEU A 33 14.33 -14.55 5.33
C LEU A 33 13.67 -15.30 6.50
N PRO A 34 12.40 -15.06 6.87
CA PRO A 34 11.73 -15.81 7.91
C PRO A 34 11.55 -17.31 7.59
N ALA A 35 11.43 -17.70 6.31
CA ALA A 35 11.28 -19.09 5.92
C ALA A 35 12.53 -19.93 6.28
N PHE A 36 13.70 -19.32 6.30
CA PHE A 36 14.96 -19.99 6.72
C PHE A 36 15.10 -20.17 8.24
N SER A 37 14.26 -19.53 9.05
CA SER A 37 14.31 -19.65 10.51
C SER A 37 13.74 -20.96 11.07
N GLY A 38 13.19 -21.85 10.23
CA GLY A 38 12.86 -23.23 10.57
C GLY A 38 11.66 -23.44 11.48
N GLY A 39 10.72 -22.48 11.53
CA GLY A 39 9.51 -22.59 12.35
C GLY A 39 8.50 -23.64 11.85
N PRO A 40 7.59 -24.16 12.72
CA PRO A 40 6.65 -25.22 12.39
C PRO A 40 5.67 -24.86 11.26
N TYR A 41 5.50 -23.58 10.97
CA TYR A 41 4.61 -23.06 9.91
C TYR A 41 5.37 -22.55 8.68
N GLY A 42 6.68 -22.84 8.54
CA GLY A 42 7.57 -22.23 7.55
C GLY A 42 7.01 -22.22 6.12
N ALA A 43 6.55 -23.35 5.61
CA ALA A 43 5.98 -23.45 4.26
C ALA A 43 4.66 -22.68 4.11
N ALA A 44 3.75 -22.78 5.09
CA ALA A 44 2.47 -22.07 5.08
C ALA A 44 2.69 -20.56 5.23
N ALA A 45 3.56 -20.15 6.14
CA ALA A 45 3.91 -18.75 6.35
C ALA A 45 4.55 -18.13 5.09
N PHE A 46 5.45 -18.85 4.42
CA PHE A 46 6.04 -18.43 3.16
C PHE A 46 5.01 -18.25 2.05
N ALA A 47 4.12 -19.26 1.86
CA ALA A 47 3.08 -19.19 0.84
C ALA A 47 2.12 -18.01 1.07
N VAL A 48 1.66 -17.84 2.31
CA VAL A 48 0.75 -16.75 2.71
C VAL A 48 1.43 -15.39 2.55
N SER A 49 2.67 -15.24 3.02
CA SER A 49 3.42 -13.99 2.88
C SER A 49 3.67 -13.65 1.41
N THR A 50 3.92 -14.65 0.56
CA THR A 50 4.06 -14.46 -0.89
C THR A 50 2.75 -13.95 -1.50
N LEU A 51 1.62 -14.53 -1.14
CA LEU A 51 0.30 -14.08 -1.59
C LEU A 51 -0.03 -12.64 -1.15
N GLN A 52 0.46 -12.22 0.01
CA GLN A 52 0.27 -10.85 0.53
C GLN A 52 1.20 -9.82 -0.13
N LEU A 53 2.43 -10.18 -0.45
CA LEU A 53 3.46 -9.21 -0.85
C LEU A 53 3.63 -9.09 -2.37
N VAL A 54 3.52 -10.18 -3.12
CA VAL A 54 3.67 -10.16 -4.60
C VAL A 54 2.64 -9.24 -5.28
N PRO A 55 1.35 -9.20 -4.86
CA PRO A 55 0.37 -8.31 -5.46
C PRO A 55 0.69 -6.81 -5.33
N LEU A 56 1.57 -6.41 -4.42
CA LEU A 56 2.01 -5.03 -4.28
C LEU A 56 2.77 -4.53 -5.53
N ALA A 57 3.29 -5.42 -6.37
CA ALA A 57 3.98 -5.05 -7.61
C ALA A 57 3.07 -4.32 -8.61
N TRP A 58 1.76 -4.59 -8.60
CA TRP A 58 0.79 -3.93 -9.49
C TRP A 58 -0.24 -3.04 -8.77
N ARG A 59 0.08 -2.63 -7.55
CA ARG A 59 -0.79 -1.79 -6.70
C ARG A 59 -1.20 -0.45 -7.31
N ARG A 60 -0.38 0.12 -8.22
CA ARG A 60 -0.72 1.38 -8.91
C ARG A 60 -1.61 1.18 -10.13
N SER A 61 -1.33 0.14 -10.92
CA SER A 61 -2.07 -0.13 -12.16
C SER A 61 -3.44 -0.77 -11.90
N ARG A 62 -3.52 -1.64 -10.89
CA ARG A 62 -4.75 -2.37 -10.53
C ARG A 62 -4.94 -2.42 -9.01
N PRO A 63 -5.19 -1.27 -8.36
CA PRO A 63 -5.22 -1.18 -6.89
C PRO A 63 -6.28 -2.09 -6.25
N GLY A 64 -7.46 -2.23 -6.88
CA GLY A 64 -8.53 -3.09 -6.37
C GLY A 64 -8.18 -4.59 -6.39
N THR A 65 -7.58 -5.08 -7.47
CA THR A 65 -7.19 -6.51 -7.57
C THR A 65 -6.00 -6.82 -6.68
N SER A 66 -5.03 -5.91 -6.56
CA SER A 66 -3.94 -6.03 -5.60
C SER A 66 -4.47 -6.14 -4.17
N ALA A 67 -5.38 -5.24 -3.79
CA ALA A 67 -6.01 -5.25 -2.48
C ALA A 67 -6.80 -6.54 -2.20
N ALA A 68 -7.58 -7.03 -3.17
CA ALA A 68 -8.33 -8.27 -3.02
C ALA A 68 -7.42 -9.47 -2.77
N ALA A 69 -6.29 -9.57 -3.48
CA ALA A 69 -5.30 -10.63 -3.26
C ALA A 69 -4.64 -10.53 -1.89
N VAL A 70 -4.29 -9.31 -1.44
CA VAL A 70 -3.72 -9.07 -0.10
C VAL A 70 -4.73 -9.46 0.99
N VAL A 71 -6.00 -9.08 0.86
CA VAL A 71 -7.07 -9.47 1.81
C VAL A 71 -7.25 -10.97 1.84
N ALA A 72 -7.30 -11.63 0.68
CA ALA A 72 -7.39 -13.10 0.61
C ALA A 72 -6.20 -13.76 1.32
N GLY A 73 -4.98 -13.25 1.13
CA GLY A 73 -3.80 -13.73 1.83
C GLY A 73 -3.91 -13.58 3.36
N HIS A 74 -4.47 -12.46 3.84
CA HIS A 74 -4.67 -12.25 5.29
C HIS A 74 -5.76 -13.16 5.87
N LEU A 75 -6.86 -13.39 5.14
CA LEU A 75 -7.89 -14.33 5.56
C LEU A 75 -7.33 -15.77 5.63
N LEU A 76 -6.51 -16.14 4.66
CA LEU A 76 -5.83 -17.43 4.64
C LEU A 76 -4.83 -17.55 5.82
N GLN A 77 -4.11 -16.47 6.13
CA GLN A 77 -3.24 -16.43 7.32
C GLN A 77 -4.03 -16.68 8.61
N LEU A 78 -5.16 -16.00 8.80
CA LEU A 78 -6.01 -16.19 9.99
C LEU A 78 -6.42 -17.64 10.18
N ALA A 79 -6.63 -18.39 9.07
CA ALA A 79 -7.04 -19.78 9.10
C ALA A 79 -5.86 -20.75 9.33
N LEU A 80 -4.70 -20.52 8.69
CA LEU A 80 -3.61 -21.50 8.60
C LEU A 80 -2.44 -21.23 9.54
N VAL A 81 -2.18 -19.96 9.89
CA VAL A 81 -0.96 -19.55 10.60
C VAL A 81 -1.32 -18.83 11.88
N PRO A 82 -1.13 -19.43 13.06
CA PRO A 82 -1.54 -18.85 14.34
C PRO A 82 -0.59 -17.78 14.88
N ILE A 83 0.35 -17.29 14.09
CA ILE A 83 1.31 -16.26 14.48
C ILE A 83 1.21 -15.03 13.61
N LEU A 84 1.59 -13.88 14.18
CA LEU A 84 1.70 -12.63 13.44
C LEU A 84 2.96 -12.66 12.56
N LEU A 85 2.77 -12.48 11.24
CA LEU A 85 3.87 -12.50 10.28
C LEU A 85 4.38 -11.08 9.98
N PRO A 86 5.67 -10.89 9.63
CA PRO A 86 6.20 -9.61 9.19
C PRO A 86 5.51 -9.07 7.92
N SER A 87 4.90 -9.93 7.11
CA SER A 87 4.13 -9.57 5.91
C SER A 87 2.87 -8.75 6.18
N GLN A 88 2.49 -8.52 7.45
CA GLN A 88 1.44 -7.55 7.84
C GLN A 88 1.71 -6.14 7.31
N VAL A 89 2.95 -5.80 7.00
CA VAL A 89 3.30 -4.54 6.32
C VAL A 89 2.56 -4.35 4.99
N ALA A 90 2.07 -5.42 4.36
CA ALA A 90 1.26 -5.34 3.16
C ALA A 90 -0.06 -4.57 3.38
N VAL A 91 -0.63 -4.59 4.59
CA VAL A 91 -1.90 -3.89 4.91
C VAL A 91 -1.77 -2.37 4.74
N PRO A 92 -0.90 -1.66 5.49
CA PRO A 92 -0.76 -0.21 5.32
C PRO A 92 -0.32 0.19 3.92
N VAL A 93 0.55 -0.59 3.25
CA VAL A 93 0.95 -0.34 1.85
C VAL A 93 -0.24 -0.44 0.89
N THR A 94 -1.13 -1.42 1.08
CA THR A 94 -2.34 -1.61 0.28
C THR A 94 -3.36 -0.50 0.53
N VAL A 95 -3.58 -0.14 1.80
CA VAL A 95 -4.48 0.98 2.17
C VAL A 95 -3.99 2.29 1.56
N TYR A 96 -2.70 2.59 1.66
CA TYR A 96 -2.10 3.73 0.96
C TYR A 96 -2.35 3.68 -0.55
N ALA A 97 -2.14 2.53 -1.20
CA ALA A 97 -2.32 2.40 -2.64
C ALA A 97 -3.78 2.60 -3.07
N LEU A 98 -4.75 2.07 -2.32
CA LEU A 98 -6.18 2.31 -2.54
C LEU A 98 -6.55 3.79 -2.33
N ALA A 99 -5.97 4.43 -1.33
CA ALA A 99 -6.18 5.85 -1.06
C ALA A 99 -5.57 6.73 -2.16
N ALA A 100 -4.35 6.45 -2.62
CA ALA A 100 -3.63 7.25 -3.59
C ALA A 100 -4.11 7.04 -5.04
N TYR A 101 -4.35 5.79 -5.44
CA TYR A 101 -4.55 5.40 -6.85
C TYR A 101 -5.93 4.80 -7.15
N GLY A 102 -6.67 4.34 -6.14
CA GLY A 102 -8.00 3.73 -6.29
C GLY A 102 -9.11 4.76 -6.49
N ARG A 103 -10.32 4.29 -6.80
CA ARG A 103 -11.54 5.12 -6.79
C ARG A 103 -11.87 5.52 -5.35
N ARG A 104 -12.63 6.63 -5.15
CA ARG A 104 -12.99 7.10 -3.81
C ARG A 104 -13.69 6.02 -2.95
N ARG A 105 -14.56 5.22 -3.56
CA ARG A 105 -15.19 4.07 -2.87
C ARG A 105 -14.16 3.03 -2.42
N GLN A 106 -13.16 2.73 -3.25
CA GLN A 106 -12.07 1.80 -2.91
C GLN A 106 -11.18 2.34 -1.79
N SER A 107 -10.95 3.64 -1.72
CA SER A 107 -10.22 4.30 -0.65
C SER A 107 -10.87 4.08 0.71
N PHE A 108 -12.18 4.36 0.83
CA PHE A 108 -12.92 4.12 2.07
C PHE A 108 -13.10 2.63 2.40
N ALA A 109 -13.30 1.79 1.38
CA ALA A 109 -13.34 0.34 1.57
C ALA A 109 -11.99 -0.16 2.12
N GLY A 110 -10.86 0.34 1.60
CA GLY A 110 -9.52 0.02 2.08
C GLY A 110 -9.31 0.44 3.54
N LEU A 111 -9.78 1.63 3.92
CA LEU A 111 -9.75 2.07 5.32
C LEU A 111 -10.57 1.15 6.21
N GLY A 112 -11.82 0.87 5.84
CA GLY A 112 -12.72 0.01 6.63
C GLY A 112 -12.20 -1.42 6.76
N THR A 113 -11.73 -2.02 5.67
CA THR A 113 -11.15 -3.39 5.70
C THR A 113 -9.83 -3.43 6.47
N GLY A 114 -9.00 -2.39 6.40
CA GLY A 114 -7.77 -2.29 7.17
C GLY A 114 -8.04 -2.22 8.68
N LEU A 115 -9.01 -1.40 9.11
CA LEU A 115 -9.40 -1.31 10.52
C LEU A 115 -10.07 -2.60 11.02
N ALA A 116 -10.96 -3.20 10.21
CA ALA A 116 -11.55 -4.50 10.55
C ALA A 116 -10.47 -5.59 10.65
N GLY A 117 -9.48 -5.57 9.76
CA GLY A 117 -8.32 -6.46 9.81
C GLY A 117 -7.50 -6.29 11.09
N ALA A 118 -7.31 -5.06 11.56
CA ALA A 118 -6.62 -4.79 12.83
C ALA A 118 -7.36 -5.40 14.03
N VAL A 119 -8.70 -5.30 14.06
CA VAL A 119 -9.52 -5.92 15.10
C VAL A 119 -9.44 -7.45 15.04
N LEU A 120 -9.60 -8.03 13.85
CA LEU A 120 -9.53 -9.49 13.65
C LEU A 120 -8.15 -10.05 14.00
N ALA A 121 -7.08 -9.39 13.58
CA ALA A 121 -5.71 -9.79 13.89
C ALA A 121 -5.42 -9.71 15.38
N THR A 122 -5.81 -8.63 16.04
CA THR A 122 -5.66 -8.49 17.50
C THR A 122 -6.44 -9.58 18.24
N GLY A 123 -7.70 -9.82 17.87
CA GLY A 123 -8.49 -10.89 18.44
C GLY A 123 -7.81 -12.26 18.29
N ARG A 124 -7.39 -12.60 17.08
CA ARG A 124 -6.80 -13.91 16.74
C ARG A 124 -5.43 -14.16 17.37
N TYR A 125 -4.52 -13.17 17.29
CA TYR A 125 -3.12 -13.38 17.64
C TYR A 125 -2.73 -12.90 19.05
N VAL A 126 -3.60 -12.14 19.70
CA VAL A 126 -3.28 -11.58 21.01
C VAL A 126 -4.28 -12.04 22.07
N VAL A 127 -5.59 -11.90 21.81
CA VAL A 127 -6.62 -12.23 22.80
C VAL A 127 -6.77 -13.75 22.96
N PHE A 128 -6.80 -14.52 21.87
CA PHE A 128 -6.92 -15.97 21.94
C PHE A 128 -5.70 -16.66 22.55
N GLU A 129 -4.53 -16.01 22.54
CA GLU A 129 -3.31 -16.53 23.21
C GLU A 129 -3.25 -16.18 24.71
N GLY A 130 -4.29 -15.54 25.26
CA GLY A 130 -4.40 -15.23 26.68
C GLY A 130 -3.47 -14.12 27.16
N THR A 131 -3.02 -13.25 26.24
CA THR A 131 -2.18 -12.11 26.59
C THR A 131 -2.95 -11.03 27.35
N ALA A 132 -2.21 -10.23 28.14
CA ALA A 132 -2.81 -9.18 28.97
C ALA A 132 -3.63 -8.18 28.14
N PRO A 133 -4.78 -7.69 28.66
CA PRO A 133 -5.63 -6.73 27.94
C PRO A 133 -4.91 -5.47 27.47
N ALA A 134 -3.89 -5.02 28.22
CA ALA A 134 -3.08 -3.86 27.86
C ALA A 134 -2.30 -4.09 26.57
N SER A 135 -1.70 -5.28 26.37
CA SER A 135 -0.96 -5.60 25.14
C SER A 135 -1.89 -5.74 23.93
N ALA A 136 -3.10 -6.28 24.13
CA ALA A 136 -4.11 -6.32 23.09
C ALA A 136 -4.54 -4.91 22.66
N ALA A 137 -4.78 -4.02 23.61
CA ALA A 137 -5.12 -2.62 23.33
C ALA A 137 -3.99 -1.88 22.59
N MET A 138 -2.75 -2.07 23.00
CA MET A 138 -1.59 -1.47 22.33
C MET A 138 -1.40 -1.99 20.90
N THR A 139 -1.57 -3.28 20.68
CA THR A 139 -1.48 -3.89 19.34
C THR A 139 -2.58 -3.35 18.42
N LEU A 140 -3.82 -3.31 18.90
CA LEU A 140 -4.95 -2.74 18.17
C LEU A 140 -4.71 -1.27 17.82
N LEU A 141 -4.25 -0.49 18.78
CA LEU A 141 -3.94 0.93 18.58
C LEU A 141 -2.84 1.11 17.53
N ALA A 142 -1.73 0.37 17.65
CA ALA A 142 -0.61 0.45 16.72
C ALA A 142 -1.01 0.07 15.28
N MET A 143 -1.76 -1.03 15.11
CA MET A 143 -2.25 -1.46 13.79
C MET A 143 -3.24 -0.46 13.21
N SER A 144 -4.19 0.03 14.01
CA SER A 144 -5.17 1.02 13.57
C SER A 144 -4.50 2.34 13.18
N LEU A 145 -3.52 2.80 13.97
CA LEU A 145 -2.75 4.00 13.67
C LEU A 145 -1.96 3.85 12.35
N ALA A 146 -1.32 2.71 12.13
CA ALA A 146 -0.62 2.44 10.86
C ALA A 146 -1.56 2.51 9.65
N VAL A 147 -2.77 1.97 9.77
CA VAL A 147 -3.82 2.04 8.73
C VAL A 147 -4.27 3.48 8.49
N LEU A 148 -4.56 4.24 9.55
CA LEU A 148 -4.99 5.64 9.46
C LEU A 148 -3.90 6.53 8.84
N VAL A 149 -2.67 6.39 9.28
CA VAL A 149 -1.52 7.11 8.73
C VAL A 149 -1.34 6.80 7.25
N ALA A 150 -1.35 5.52 6.87
CA ALA A 150 -1.22 5.11 5.48
C ALA A 150 -2.35 5.67 4.60
N TRP A 151 -3.58 5.62 5.09
CA TRP A 151 -4.73 6.19 4.39
C TRP A 151 -4.62 7.70 4.21
N THR A 152 -4.27 8.43 5.27
CA THR A 152 -4.11 9.89 5.24
C THR A 152 -3.02 10.32 4.26
N PHE A 153 -1.86 9.66 4.28
CA PHE A 153 -0.78 9.94 3.31
C PHE A 153 -1.19 9.60 1.87
N GLY A 154 -1.95 8.52 1.67
CA GLY A 154 -2.47 8.16 0.35
C GLY A 154 -3.46 9.19 -0.18
N ASP A 155 -4.39 9.66 0.65
CA ASP A 155 -5.37 10.70 0.27
C ASP A 155 -4.70 12.05 0.00
N LEU A 156 -3.72 12.42 0.82
CA LEU A 156 -2.89 13.61 0.60
C LEU A 156 -2.12 13.52 -0.73
N HIS A 157 -1.55 12.36 -1.04
CA HIS A 157 -0.86 12.13 -2.30
C HIS A 157 -1.81 12.30 -3.50
N ARG A 158 -3.02 11.73 -3.42
CA ARG A 158 -4.08 11.92 -4.42
C ARG A 158 -4.41 13.39 -4.64
N THR A 159 -4.64 14.13 -3.55
CA THR A 159 -4.98 15.56 -3.60
C THR A 159 -3.89 16.37 -4.28
N ARG A 160 -2.62 16.09 -3.97
CA ARG A 160 -1.46 16.73 -4.63
C ARG A 160 -1.42 16.43 -6.13
N LEU A 161 -1.62 15.17 -6.53
CA LEU A 161 -1.62 14.78 -7.93
C LEU A 161 -2.73 15.48 -8.72
N THR A 162 -3.94 15.59 -8.15
CA THR A 162 -5.06 16.28 -8.80
C THR A 162 -4.82 17.77 -8.89
N ALA A 163 -4.25 18.40 -7.87
CA ALA A 163 -3.89 19.82 -7.89
C ALA A 163 -2.84 20.13 -8.96
N THR A 164 -1.78 19.32 -9.06
CA THR A 164 -0.74 19.50 -10.07
C THR A 164 -1.31 19.40 -11.49
N ARG A 165 -2.12 18.38 -11.77
CA ARG A 165 -2.79 18.23 -13.08
C ARG A 165 -3.68 19.41 -13.41
N ALA A 166 -4.44 19.92 -12.44
CA ALA A 166 -5.30 21.08 -12.65
C ALA A 166 -4.51 22.36 -12.98
N LEU A 167 -3.31 22.52 -12.42
CA LEU A 167 -2.39 23.63 -12.75
C LEU A 167 -1.79 23.48 -14.14
N GLU A 168 -1.38 22.27 -14.52
CA GLU A 168 -0.86 21.96 -15.86
C GLU A 168 -1.92 22.23 -16.94
N ASP A 169 -3.16 21.78 -16.72
CA ASP A 169 -4.29 22.02 -17.62
C ASP A 169 -4.59 23.53 -17.79
N ARG A 170 -4.53 24.29 -16.69
CA ARG A 170 -4.71 25.76 -16.76
C ARG A 170 -3.59 26.44 -17.53
N ALA A 171 -2.34 26.06 -17.28
CA ALA A 171 -1.18 26.59 -17.99
C ALA A 171 -1.29 26.34 -19.49
N HIS A 172 -1.66 25.11 -19.88
CA HIS A 172 -1.85 24.74 -21.28
C HIS A 172 -2.97 25.55 -21.97
N ARG A 173 -4.11 25.76 -21.30
CA ARG A 173 -5.20 26.61 -21.84
C ARG A 173 -4.74 28.05 -22.06
N LEU A 174 -4.03 28.64 -21.10
CA LEU A 174 -3.50 30.00 -21.24
C LEU A 174 -2.48 30.13 -22.38
N GLU A 175 -1.69 29.10 -22.64
CA GLU A 175 -0.76 29.07 -23.78
C GLU A 175 -1.53 29.08 -25.11
N ILE A 176 -2.59 28.28 -25.23
CA ILE A 176 -3.44 28.24 -26.43
C ILE A 176 -4.13 29.60 -26.66
N GLU A 177 -4.70 30.20 -25.63
CA GLU A 177 -5.34 31.51 -25.71
C GLU A 177 -4.37 32.59 -26.21
N ARG A 178 -3.15 32.63 -25.65
CA ARG A 178 -2.11 33.56 -26.07
C ARG A 178 -1.66 33.33 -27.52
N GLN A 179 -1.64 32.06 -27.97
CA GLN A 179 -1.31 31.76 -29.37
C GLN A 179 -2.41 32.28 -30.29
N GLN A 180 -3.70 32.04 -29.97
CA GLN A 180 -4.81 32.54 -30.76
C GLN A 180 -4.87 34.07 -30.82
N GLU A 181 -4.60 34.76 -29.73
CA GLU A 181 -4.52 36.25 -29.72
C GLU A 181 -3.39 36.78 -30.66
N ARG A 182 -2.25 36.10 -30.69
CA ARG A 182 -1.14 36.47 -31.61
C ARG A 182 -1.52 36.23 -33.06
N ASP A 183 -2.18 35.13 -33.37
CA ASP A 183 -2.59 34.77 -34.72
C ASP A 183 -3.70 35.70 -35.24
N LEU A 184 -4.54 36.26 -34.35
CA LEU A 184 -5.56 37.25 -34.71
C LEU A 184 -5.00 38.67 -34.85
N ALA A 185 -3.83 38.96 -34.27
CA ALA A 185 -3.18 40.28 -34.34
C ALA A 185 -2.19 40.42 -35.49
N ALA A 186 -1.91 39.33 -36.21
CA ALA A 186 -1.00 39.29 -37.40
C ALA A 186 -1.76 39.38 -38.69
#